data_f1f2fa913cf6d7dd17f77c92995d4407
#
_entry.id   f1f2fa913cf6d7dd17f77c92995d4407
#
_cell.length_a   1.000
_cell.length_b   1.000
_cell.length_c   1.000
_cell.angle_alpha   90.00
_cell.angle_beta   90.00
_cell.angle_gamma   90.00
#
_symmetry.space_group_name_H-M   'P 1'
#
loop_
_entity.id
_entity.type
_entity.pdbx_description
1 polymer ?
#
loop_
_entity_poly.entity_id
_entity_poly.type
_entity_poly.pdbx_seq_one_letter_code
_entity_poly.pdbx_strand_id
1 'polypeptide(L)'
;MPRGDLCTRTLAMPADTNPSGDIFGGWLMSQMDIAGGVLASQIAEGRVATIAVDGMTFHRPVYVGDTVCVYGDIEKIGNTSMVLHLESWVLRKNQPPRIKVTEATFTFVAIDAEGRPRPVRKDEADV
;
A
#
# COMPACT_ATOMS: atom_id res chain seq x y z
N MET A 1 4.11 -4.92 16.27
CA MET A 1 4.93 -5.35 15.11
C MET A 1 4.13 -5.23 13.82
N PRO A 2 4.71 -4.64 12.79
CA PRO A 2 4.02 -4.59 11.49
C PRO A 2 3.75 -5.98 10.93
N ARG A 3 2.62 -6.11 10.25
CA ARG A 3 2.23 -7.32 9.56
C ARG A 3 2.69 -7.24 8.09
N GLY A 4 3.43 -8.24 7.65
CA GLY A 4 3.89 -8.33 6.27
C GLY A 4 5.26 -7.73 6.03
N ASP A 5 5.61 -7.57 4.76
CA ASP A 5 6.92 -7.10 4.34
C ASP A 5 6.93 -5.60 4.11
N LEU A 6 8.08 -4.98 4.36
CA LEU A 6 8.25 -3.56 4.05
C LEU A 6 8.21 -3.36 2.54
N CYS A 7 7.28 -2.54 2.07
CA CYS A 7 7.12 -2.25 0.64
C CYS A 7 7.71 -0.90 0.25
N THR A 8 7.46 0.14 1.05
CA THR A 8 7.98 1.50 0.79
C THR A 8 8.36 2.18 2.09
N ARG A 9 9.26 3.16 1.95
CA ARG A 9 9.65 4.05 3.04
C ARG A 9 9.79 5.45 2.45
N THR A 10 9.04 6.41 3.00
CA THR A 10 8.96 7.76 2.46
C THR A 10 8.96 8.78 3.58
N LEU A 11 9.68 9.87 3.38
CA LEU A 11 9.69 10.98 4.32
C LEU A 11 8.51 11.92 4.05
N ALA A 12 7.70 12.21 5.08
CA ALA A 12 6.61 13.16 4.96
C ALA A 12 7.16 14.58 4.92
N MET A 13 6.82 15.33 3.87
CA MET A 13 7.40 16.63 3.57
C MET A 13 6.37 17.74 3.79
N PRO A 14 6.82 19.02 3.95
CA PRO A 14 5.90 20.14 4.11
C PRO A 14 4.88 20.28 2.97
N ALA A 15 5.26 19.90 1.73
CA ALA A 15 4.36 19.95 0.59
C ALA A 15 3.18 18.98 0.70
N ASP A 16 3.23 18.03 1.62
CA ASP A 16 2.22 16.98 1.79
C ASP A 16 1.20 17.34 2.88
N THR A 17 1.22 18.57 3.37
CA THR A 17 0.35 19.01 4.45
C THR A 17 -0.99 19.56 3.97
N ASN A 18 -2.00 19.46 4.84
CA ASN A 18 -3.27 20.14 4.67
C ASN A 18 -3.18 21.56 5.25
N PRO A 19 -4.26 22.40 5.13
CA PRO A 19 -4.25 23.76 5.68
C PRO A 19 -3.99 23.82 7.19
N SER A 20 -4.24 22.75 7.92
CA SER A 20 -3.99 22.67 9.37
C SER A 20 -2.55 22.32 9.70
N GLY A 21 -1.70 22.05 8.70
CA GLY A 21 -0.30 21.72 8.92
C GLY A 21 -0.01 20.24 9.17
N ASP A 22 -1.03 19.40 9.10
CA ASP A 22 -0.87 17.94 9.24
C ASP A 22 -0.79 17.28 7.87
N ILE A 23 -0.16 16.11 7.80
CA ILE A 23 -0.14 15.32 6.58
C ILE A 23 -1.57 14.84 6.31
N PHE A 24 -2.09 15.12 5.11
CA PHE A 24 -3.48 14.77 4.83
C PHE A 24 -3.63 13.28 4.47
N GLY A 25 -4.84 12.75 4.79
CA GLY A 25 -5.11 11.32 4.63
C GLY A 25 -4.98 10.82 3.21
N GLY A 26 -5.32 11.65 2.23
CA GLY A 26 -5.17 11.27 0.82
C GLY A 26 -3.73 11.01 0.42
N TRP A 27 -2.78 11.76 0.98
CA TRP A 27 -1.36 11.51 0.74
C TRP A 27 -0.98 10.13 1.28
N LEU A 28 -1.43 9.82 2.50
CA LEU A 28 -1.14 8.53 3.13
C LEU A 28 -1.75 7.39 2.33
N MET A 29 -2.99 7.57 1.85
CA MET A 29 -3.65 6.59 0.98
C MET A 29 -2.85 6.38 -0.31
N SER A 30 -2.32 7.44 -0.91
CA SER A 30 -1.51 7.33 -2.12
C SER A 30 -0.22 6.55 -1.87
N GLN A 31 0.42 6.73 -0.72
CA GLN A 31 1.60 5.96 -0.35
C GLN A 31 1.27 4.46 -0.22
N MET A 32 0.12 4.15 0.36
CA MET A 32 -0.33 2.77 0.49
C MET A 32 -0.67 2.17 -0.87
N ASP A 33 -1.28 2.93 -1.76
CA ASP A 33 -1.59 2.47 -3.11
C ASP A 33 -0.32 2.16 -3.90
N ILE A 34 0.68 3.03 -3.80
CA ILE A 34 1.98 2.80 -4.43
C ILE A 34 2.63 1.52 -3.89
N ALA A 35 2.67 1.38 -2.57
CA ALA A 35 3.27 0.22 -1.93
C ALA A 35 2.57 -1.08 -2.31
N GLY A 36 1.24 -1.07 -2.28
CA GLY A 36 0.43 -2.22 -2.67
C GLY A 36 0.63 -2.57 -4.13
N GLY A 37 0.71 -1.55 -5.00
CA GLY A 37 0.97 -1.74 -6.42
C GLY A 37 2.33 -2.37 -6.68
N VAL A 38 3.36 -1.97 -5.95
CA VAL A 38 4.68 -2.59 -6.05
C VAL A 38 4.61 -4.07 -5.70
N LEU A 39 4.00 -4.40 -4.57
CA LEU A 39 3.86 -5.79 -4.14
C LEU A 39 3.01 -6.60 -5.12
N ALA A 40 1.86 -6.08 -5.50
CA ALA A 40 0.95 -6.76 -6.43
C ALA A 40 1.59 -6.99 -7.79
N SER A 41 2.35 -6.01 -8.32
CA SER A 41 3.00 -6.17 -9.62
C SER A 41 4.11 -7.22 -9.57
N GLN A 42 4.78 -7.37 -8.44
CA GLN A 42 5.76 -8.44 -8.26
C GLN A 42 5.08 -9.81 -8.30
N ILE A 43 3.93 -9.94 -7.63
CA ILE A 43 3.17 -11.18 -7.61
C ILE A 43 2.66 -11.52 -9.02
N ALA A 44 2.08 -10.53 -9.70
CA ALA A 44 1.48 -10.71 -11.02
C ALA A 44 2.51 -10.76 -12.16
N GLU A 45 3.76 -10.39 -11.87
CA GLU A 45 4.83 -10.27 -12.85
C GLU A 45 4.41 -9.38 -14.03
N GLY A 46 3.83 -8.23 -13.71
CA GLY A 46 3.35 -7.29 -14.72
C GLY A 46 2.43 -6.24 -14.14
N ARG A 47 1.71 -5.59 -15.04
CA ARG A 47 0.86 -4.45 -14.69
C ARG A 47 -0.32 -4.87 -13.82
N VAL A 48 -0.67 -3.98 -12.88
CA VAL A 48 -1.83 -4.15 -12.03
C VAL A 48 -2.61 -2.83 -11.96
N ALA A 49 -3.87 -2.92 -11.54
CA ALA A 49 -4.69 -1.74 -11.29
C ALA A 49 -5.39 -1.92 -9.95
N THR A 50 -5.52 -0.82 -9.22
CA THR A 50 -6.26 -0.78 -7.96
C THR A 50 -7.74 -0.74 -8.28
N ILE A 51 -8.52 -1.66 -7.71
CA ILE A 51 -9.96 -1.70 -7.97
C ILE A 51 -10.82 -1.44 -6.74
N ALA A 52 -10.26 -1.60 -5.54
CA ALA A 52 -11.01 -1.34 -4.31
C ALA A 52 -10.10 -1.06 -3.15
N VAL A 53 -10.55 -0.20 -2.26
CA VAL A 53 -9.93 0.08 -0.96
C VAL A 53 -11.02 -0.05 0.08
N ASP A 54 -10.84 -0.95 1.03
CA ASP A 54 -11.83 -1.24 2.05
C ASP A 54 -11.25 -1.11 3.46
N GLY A 55 -12.11 -0.74 4.39
CA GLY A 55 -11.77 -0.77 5.81
C GLY A 55 -10.61 0.14 6.19
N MET A 56 -10.46 1.28 5.50
CA MET A 56 -9.37 2.20 5.83
C MET A 56 -9.68 2.91 7.14
N THR A 57 -8.76 2.74 8.08
CA THR A 57 -8.87 3.36 9.40
C THR A 57 -7.60 4.15 9.68
N PHE A 58 -7.80 5.42 10.04
CA PHE A 58 -6.70 6.32 10.45
C PHE A 58 -6.64 6.32 11.97
N HIS A 59 -5.63 5.69 12.53
CA HIS A 59 -5.49 5.54 13.98
C HIS A 59 -4.81 6.75 14.62
N ARG A 60 -3.84 7.34 13.91
CA ARG A 60 -3.04 8.45 14.44
C ARG A 60 -2.62 9.37 13.31
N PRO A 61 -2.38 10.66 13.62
CA PRO A 61 -1.90 11.61 12.62
C PRO A 61 -0.46 11.34 12.21
N VAL A 62 -0.10 11.79 11.02
CA VAL A 62 1.27 11.79 10.50
C VAL A 62 1.72 13.24 10.42
N TYR A 63 2.95 13.52 10.85
CA TYR A 63 3.50 14.86 10.87
C TYR A 63 4.66 15.00 9.89
N VAL A 64 4.93 16.25 9.47
CA VAL A 64 6.11 16.56 8.67
C VAL A 64 7.35 16.04 9.39
N GLY A 65 8.21 15.36 8.66
CA GLY A 65 9.43 14.79 9.21
C GLY A 65 9.29 13.35 9.67
N ASP A 66 8.07 12.82 9.74
CA ASP A 66 7.86 11.40 10.02
C ASP A 66 8.35 10.57 8.85
N THR A 67 9.03 9.46 9.14
CA THR A 67 9.36 8.45 8.13
C THR A 67 8.20 7.47 8.08
N VAL A 68 7.52 7.41 6.93
CA VAL A 68 6.35 6.55 6.74
C VAL A 68 6.78 5.26 6.06
N CYS A 69 6.53 4.14 6.73
CA CYS A 69 6.85 2.81 6.23
C CYS A 69 5.53 2.07 5.97
N VAL A 70 5.34 1.56 4.76
CA VAL A 70 4.16 0.77 4.42
C VAL A 70 4.56 -0.69 4.32
N TYR A 71 3.82 -1.52 5.04
CA TYR A 71 3.99 -2.97 5.05
C TYR A 71 2.81 -3.63 4.37
N GLY A 72 3.09 -4.65 3.57
CA GLY A 72 2.05 -5.38 2.84
C GLY A 72 2.10 -6.86 3.13
N ASP A 73 0.91 -7.44 3.24
CA ASP A 73 0.72 -8.86 3.45
C ASP A 73 -0.38 -9.35 2.52
N ILE A 74 -0.12 -10.44 1.82
CA ILE A 74 -1.07 -11.00 0.86
C ILE A 74 -2.12 -11.78 1.63
N GLU A 75 -3.39 -11.38 1.52
CA GLU A 75 -4.49 -12.10 2.14
C GLU A 75 -5.07 -13.16 1.22
N LYS A 76 -5.20 -12.86 -0.07
CA LYS A 76 -5.84 -13.77 -1.02
C LYS A 76 -5.37 -13.49 -2.43
N ILE A 77 -5.13 -14.54 -3.20
CA ILE A 77 -4.91 -14.46 -4.64
C ILE A 77 -6.05 -15.20 -5.32
N GLY A 78 -6.87 -14.45 -6.08
CA GLY A 78 -7.94 -15.03 -6.89
C GLY A 78 -7.44 -15.32 -8.30
N ASN A 79 -8.38 -15.51 -9.23
CA ASN A 79 -8.00 -15.75 -10.62
C ASN A 79 -7.31 -14.54 -11.25
N THR A 80 -7.93 -13.36 -11.18
CA THR A 80 -7.39 -12.13 -11.76
C THR A 80 -7.03 -11.10 -10.70
N SER A 81 -7.39 -11.30 -9.44
CA SER A 81 -7.27 -10.32 -8.37
C SER A 81 -6.37 -10.78 -7.25
N MET A 82 -5.90 -9.79 -6.50
CA MET A 82 -5.07 -9.98 -5.31
C MET A 82 -5.60 -9.06 -4.22
N VAL A 83 -5.82 -9.61 -3.02
CA VAL A 83 -6.27 -8.84 -1.86
C VAL A 83 -5.09 -8.72 -0.92
N LEU A 84 -4.71 -7.49 -0.60
CA LEU A 84 -3.57 -7.17 0.24
C LEU A 84 -4.02 -6.42 1.48
N HIS A 85 -3.46 -6.80 2.63
CA HIS A 85 -3.55 -6.01 3.85
C HIS A 85 -2.35 -5.07 3.87
N LEU A 86 -2.62 -3.77 3.97
CA LEU A 86 -1.57 -2.76 4.01
C LEU A 86 -1.63 -1.98 5.31
N GLU A 87 -0.47 -1.75 5.91
CA GLU A 87 -0.34 -0.97 7.14
C GLU A 87 0.70 0.11 6.95
N SER A 88 0.39 1.32 7.41
CA SER A 88 1.36 2.41 7.47
C SER A 88 1.80 2.60 8.92
N TRP A 89 3.10 2.65 9.12
CA TRP A 89 3.74 2.89 10.40
C TRP A 89 4.71 4.05 10.26
N VAL A 90 4.92 4.80 11.31
CA VAL A 90 5.85 5.94 11.28
C VAL A 90 6.94 5.79 12.33
N LEU A 91 8.10 6.36 11.98
CA LEU A 91 9.18 6.62 12.92
C LEU A 91 9.28 8.13 13.06
N ARG A 92 9.02 8.67 14.25
CA ARG A 92 9.16 10.10 14.53
C ARG A 92 10.59 10.42 14.85
N LYS A 93 11.12 11.43 14.16
CA LYS A 93 12.54 11.84 14.30
C LYS A 93 13.46 10.64 14.08
N ASN A 94 13.05 9.71 13.23
CA ASN A 94 13.80 8.50 12.89
C ASN A 94 14.16 7.64 14.11
N GLN A 95 13.31 7.63 15.13
CA GLN A 95 13.56 6.91 16.38
C GLN A 95 12.42 5.94 16.71
N PRO A 96 12.76 4.76 17.26
CA PRO A 96 11.72 3.85 17.77
C PRO A 96 11.00 4.46 18.98
N PRO A 97 9.80 3.98 19.34
CA PRO A 97 9.11 2.86 18.67
C PRO A 97 8.40 3.29 17.39
N ARG A 98 8.15 2.31 16.53
CA ARG A 98 7.27 2.52 15.38
C ARG A 98 5.83 2.68 15.86
N ILE A 99 5.10 3.56 15.20
CA ILE A 99 3.71 3.85 15.55
C ILE A 99 2.82 3.51 14.35
N LYS A 100 1.85 2.64 14.56
CA LYS A 100 0.88 2.30 13.51
C LYS A 100 -0.09 3.46 13.34
N VAL A 101 -0.19 3.98 12.13
CA VAL A 101 -1.04 5.15 11.86
C VAL A 101 -2.25 4.82 11.02
N THR A 102 -2.17 3.83 10.13
CA THR A 102 -3.28 3.50 9.22
C THR A 102 -3.22 2.04 8.83
N GLU A 103 -4.37 1.47 8.52
CA GLU A 103 -4.45 0.16 7.89
C GLU A 103 -5.66 0.09 6.97
N ALA A 104 -5.58 -0.75 5.96
CA ALA A 104 -6.65 -0.95 4.99
C ALA A 104 -6.44 -2.24 4.21
N THR A 105 -7.50 -2.67 3.53
CA THR A 105 -7.45 -3.77 2.56
C THR A 105 -7.53 -3.18 1.17
N PHE A 106 -6.55 -3.47 0.33
CA PHE A 106 -6.52 -3.03 -1.06
C PHE A 106 -6.68 -4.24 -1.97
N THR A 107 -7.51 -4.09 -2.99
CA THR A 107 -7.68 -5.13 -4.01
C THR A 107 -7.12 -4.63 -5.32
N PHE A 108 -6.22 -5.41 -5.91
CA PHE A 108 -5.59 -5.14 -7.21
C PHE A 108 -6.01 -6.21 -8.20
N VAL A 109 -6.08 -5.85 -9.47
CA VAL A 109 -6.31 -6.79 -10.55
C VAL A 109 -5.12 -6.79 -11.48
N ALA A 110 -4.67 -7.98 -11.90
CA ALA A 110 -3.65 -8.09 -12.93
C ALA A 110 -4.24 -7.72 -14.28
N ILE A 111 -3.55 -6.89 -15.05
CA ILE A 111 -4.04 -6.42 -16.34
C ILE A 111 -3.01 -6.69 -17.43
N ASP A 112 -3.51 -6.86 -18.68
CA ASP A 112 -2.69 -7.05 -19.86
C ASP A 112 -2.30 -5.69 -20.47
N ALA A 113 -1.66 -5.73 -21.64
CA ALA A 113 -1.19 -4.51 -22.31
C ALA A 113 -2.34 -3.58 -22.71
N GLU A 114 -3.53 -4.12 -22.91
CA GLU A 114 -4.73 -3.36 -23.25
C GLU A 114 -5.53 -2.90 -22.03
N GLY A 115 -5.03 -3.22 -20.82
CA GLY A 115 -5.71 -2.86 -19.57
C GLY A 115 -6.83 -3.80 -19.19
N ARG A 116 -6.92 -4.98 -19.77
CA ARG A 116 -7.95 -5.97 -19.46
C ARG A 116 -7.48 -6.93 -18.37
N PRO A 117 -8.38 -7.41 -17.50
CA PRO A 117 -8.00 -8.39 -16.50
C PRO A 117 -7.39 -9.64 -17.13
N ARG A 118 -6.36 -10.15 -16.49
CA ARG A 118 -5.72 -11.41 -16.88
C ARG A 118 -5.43 -12.26 -15.64
N PRO A 119 -5.20 -13.56 -15.81
CA PRO A 119 -4.83 -14.41 -14.67
C PRO A 119 -3.57 -13.88 -13.97
N VAL A 120 -3.62 -13.87 -12.64
CA VAL A 120 -2.48 -13.43 -11.82
C VAL A 120 -1.30 -14.37 -12.00
N ARG A 121 -1.58 -15.68 -11.96
CA ARG A 121 -0.55 -16.71 -12.03
C ARG A 121 -0.39 -17.20 -13.46
N LYS A 122 0.61 -16.65 -14.14
CA LYS A 122 0.89 -17.03 -15.51
C LYS A 122 1.33 -18.48 -15.64
N ASP A 123 2.05 -18.98 -14.63
CA ASP A 123 2.59 -20.34 -14.67
C ASP A 123 1.51 -21.40 -14.70
N GLU A 124 0.38 -21.16 -14.04
CA GLU A 124 -0.75 -22.09 -14.04
C GLU A 124 -1.43 -22.14 -15.40
N ALA A 125 -1.34 -21.09 -16.20
CA ALA A 125 -1.91 -21.05 -17.53
C ALA A 125 -1.08 -21.85 -18.54
N ASP A 126 0.18 -22.08 -18.24
CA ASP A 126 1.11 -22.78 -19.11
C ASP A 126 1.17 -24.29 -18.84
N VAL A 127 0.47 -24.75 -17.85
CA VAL A 127 0.50 -26.16 -17.42
C VAL A 127 -0.66 -26.98 -18.01
#